data_f6ceef49341e4a5dd660578e6190e884
#
_entry.id   f6ceef49341e4a5dd660578e6190e884
#
_cell.length_a   1.000
_cell.length_b   1.000
_cell.length_c   1.000
_cell.angle_alpha   90.00
_cell.angle_beta   90.00
_cell.angle_gamma   90.00
#
_symmetry.space_group_name_H-M   'P 1'
#
loop_
_entity.id
_entity.type
_entity.pdbx_description
1 polymer ?
#
loop_
_entity_poly.entity_id
_entity_poly.type
_entity_poly.pdbx_seq_one_letter_code
_entity_poly.pdbx_strand_id
1 'polypeptide(L)'
;MPEKLKFSIDGRECLGEQGMTIYEAAKANGVYIPVLCHYEGLKPVGSCRICSVMVNGRWMASCTQPLSEGMAIENDTPQVNEYRRAIVEMLLAEGNHFCPACEKSGNCELQALAYRLGILVPRFPYQFPKRKIEAYPGFLLEHNRCIQCQRCVRGIQAEGGLKIFAMKNRSSVVKVNVDRKLAAKLNEEQIQKAMDLCPVGAILKKEVGFIRPIGQRKYDHQPIGSEIEGQK
;
A
#
# COMPACT_ATOMS: atom_id res chain seq x y z
N MET A 1 22.46 8.78 -22.31
CA MET A 1 21.37 7.81 -22.11
C MET A 1 21.69 7.10 -20.80
N PRO A 2 20.72 6.81 -19.93
CA PRO A 2 20.99 6.04 -18.74
C PRO A 2 21.54 4.66 -19.11
N GLU A 3 22.47 4.16 -18.32
CA GLU A 3 23.10 2.86 -18.51
C GLU A 3 22.03 1.77 -18.31
N LYS A 4 21.93 0.82 -19.25
CA LYS A 4 21.02 -0.32 -19.15
C LYS A 4 21.68 -1.41 -18.34
N LEU A 5 20.97 -1.90 -17.33
CA LEU A 5 21.35 -2.98 -16.44
C LEU A 5 20.60 -4.25 -16.79
N LYS A 6 21.30 -5.38 -16.89
CA LYS A 6 20.72 -6.72 -17.06
C LYS A 6 20.50 -7.36 -15.71
N PHE A 7 19.36 -7.96 -15.53
CA PHE A 7 18.99 -8.69 -14.31
C PHE A 7 17.96 -9.77 -14.65
N SER A 8 17.61 -10.62 -13.71
CA SER A 8 16.53 -11.61 -13.91
C SER A 8 15.49 -11.52 -12.82
N ILE A 9 14.22 -11.82 -13.19
CA ILE A 9 13.11 -12.02 -12.25
C ILE A 9 12.48 -13.37 -12.54
N ASP A 10 12.45 -14.25 -11.54
CA ASP A 10 11.92 -15.62 -11.64
C ASP A 10 12.49 -16.38 -12.85
N GLY A 11 13.80 -16.22 -13.10
CA GLY A 11 14.53 -16.83 -14.21
C GLY A 11 14.35 -16.16 -15.57
N ARG A 12 13.49 -15.13 -15.68
CA ARG A 12 13.31 -14.36 -16.92
C ARG A 12 14.32 -13.21 -16.99
N GLU A 13 15.05 -13.09 -18.09
CA GLU A 13 15.91 -11.94 -18.35
C GLU A 13 15.11 -10.65 -18.51
N CYS A 14 15.56 -9.60 -17.85
CA CYS A 14 14.97 -8.27 -17.81
C CYS A 14 16.01 -7.19 -18.02
N LEU A 15 15.56 -6.02 -18.48
CA LEU A 15 16.38 -4.83 -18.63
C LEU A 15 15.81 -3.70 -17.77
N GLY A 16 16.69 -2.99 -17.07
CA GLY A 16 16.34 -1.79 -16.32
C GLY A 16 17.34 -0.68 -16.56
N GLU A 17 17.10 0.49 -16.00
CA GLU A 17 17.99 1.63 -16.11
C GLU A 17 18.67 1.91 -14.76
N GLN A 18 19.90 2.39 -14.81
CA GLN A 18 20.61 2.83 -13.61
C GLN A 18 19.81 3.92 -12.87
N GLY A 19 19.69 3.77 -11.57
CA GLY A 19 18.90 4.67 -10.71
C GLY A 19 17.48 4.19 -10.43
N MET A 20 16.95 3.23 -11.17
CA MET A 20 15.68 2.58 -10.85
C MET A 20 15.79 1.74 -9.57
N THR A 21 14.70 1.65 -8.82
CA THR A 21 14.54 0.61 -7.81
C THR A 21 14.16 -0.73 -8.48
N ILE A 22 14.34 -1.83 -7.75
CA ILE A 22 13.88 -3.15 -8.21
C ILE A 22 12.39 -3.13 -8.56
N TYR A 23 11.56 -2.43 -7.76
CA TYR A 23 10.13 -2.29 -8.02
C TYR A 23 9.84 -1.59 -9.35
N GLU A 24 10.50 -0.47 -9.62
CA GLU A 24 10.32 0.29 -10.87
C GLU A 24 10.77 -0.53 -12.08
N ALA A 25 11.90 -1.21 -11.97
CA ALA A 25 12.39 -2.08 -13.03
C ALA A 25 11.48 -3.27 -13.28
N ALA A 26 10.94 -3.91 -12.24
CA ALA A 26 9.96 -4.99 -12.37
C ALA A 26 8.69 -4.51 -13.08
N LYS A 27 8.15 -3.35 -12.66
CA LYS A 27 6.97 -2.72 -13.28
C LYS A 27 7.21 -2.45 -14.78
N ALA A 28 8.38 -1.90 -15.14
CA ALA A 28 8.74 -1.63 -16.53
C ALA A 28 8.85 -2.90 -17.40
N ASN A 29 9.10 -4.06 -16.78
CA ASN A 29 9.15 -5.35 -17.45
C ASN A 29 7.83 -6.15 -17.36
N GLY A 30 6.73 -5.53 -16.92
CA GLY A 30 5.42 -6.18 -16.80
C GLY A 30 5.36 -7.21 -15.67
N VAL A 31 6.20 -7.07 -14.64
CA VAL A 31 6.19 -7.95 -13.46
C VAL A 31 5.60 -7.22 -12.28
N TYR A 32 4.50 -7.76 -11.76
CA TYR A 32 3.85 -7.18 -10.58
C TYR A 32 4.57 -7.58 -9.29
N ILE A 33 4.96 -6.59 -8.51
CA ILE A 33 5.40 -6.74 -7.12
C ILE A 33 4.41 -5.95 -6.24
N PRO A 34 3.76 -6.59 -5.24
CA PRO A 34 2.78 -5.90 -4.41
C PRO A 34 3.41 -4.80 -3.56
N VAL A 35 2.67 -3.71 -3.36
CA VAL A 35 3.07 -2.58 -2.51
C VAL A 35 1.88 -2.06 -1.70
N LEU A 36 2.12 -1.60 -0.45
CA LEU A 36 1.11 -0.93 0.38
C LEU A 36 1.59 0.41 0.91
N CYS A 37 2.86 0.54 1.30
CA CYS A 37 3.40 1.83 1.75
C CYS A 37 4.00 2.67 0.60
N HIS A 38 4.45 2.05 -0.47
CA HIS A 38 4.90 2.76 -1.67
C HIS A 38 3.71 3.27 -2.48
N TYR A 39 3.86 4.45 -3.06
CA TYR A 39 2.91 5.07 -3.99
C TYR A 39 3.71 5.90 -4.98
N GLU A 40 3.33 5.85 -6.25
CA GLU A 40 4.01 6.58 -7.33
C GLU A 40 4.04 8.09 -7.05
N GLY A 41 5.18 8.72 -7.28
CA GLY A 41 5.40 10.14 -6.94
C GLY A 41 5.71 10.42 -5.47
N LEU A 42 5.70 9.41 -4.58
CA LEU A 42 6.11 9.57 -3.19
C LEU A 42 7.43 8.84 -2.90
N LYS A 43 8.33 9.50 -2.18
CA LYS A 43 9.58 8.85 -1.74
C LYS A 43 9.27 7.55 -0.98
N PRO A 44 9.82 6.40 -1.38
CA PRO A 44 9.57 5.12 -0.73
C PRO A 44 10.14 5.08 0.70
N VAL A 45 9.49 4.35 1.61
CA VAL A 45 9.93 4.20 3.02
C VAL A 45 10.21 2.76 3.42
N GLY A 46 9.78 1.76 2.63
CA GLY A 46 10.05 0.35 2.89
C GLY A 46 9.43 -0.21 4.18
N SER A 47 8.43 0.48 4.79
CA SER A 47 7.93 0.12 6.12
C SER A 47 7.03 -1.12 6.15
N CYS A 48 6.16 -1.31 5.15
CA CYS A 48 5.18 -2.42 5.16
C CYS A 48 5.78 -3.78 4.80
N ARG A 49 6.92 -3.83 4.14
CA ARG A 49 7.66 -5.03 3.72
C ARG A 49 6.91 -5.96 2.75
N ILE A 50 5.69 -5.62 2.31
CA ILE A 50 4.93 -6.47 1.38
C ILE A 50 5.64 -6.61 0.01
N CYS A 51 6.43 -5.62 -0.38
CA CYS A 51 7.23 -5.63 -1.60
C CYS A 51 8.55 -6.42 -1.47
N SER A 52 8.75 -7.17 -0.39
CA SER A 52 9.96 -7.97 -0.23
C SER A 52 10.06 -9.03 -1.31
N VAL A 53 11.27 -9.16 -1.83
CA VAL A 53 11.71 -10.14 -2.82
C VAL A 53 13.01 -10.79 -2.32
N MET A 54 13.36 -11.94 -2.85
CA MET A 54 14.67 -12.54 -2.61
C MET A 54 15.62 -12.11 -3.73
N VAL A 55 16.75 -11.52 -3.38
CA VAL A 55 17.78 -11.08 -4.34
C VAL A 55 19.08 -11.79 -3.98
N ASN A 56 19.59 -12.64 -4.87
CA ASN A 56 20.81 -13.43 -4.64
C ASN A 56 20.79 -14.11 -3.26
N GLY A 57 19.65 -14.70 -2.88
CA GLY A 57 19.46 -15.39 -1.59
C GLY A 57 19.24 -14.48 -0.36
N ARG A 58 19.01 -13.16 -0.54
CA ARG A 58 18.79 -12.22 0.56
C ARG A 58 17.46 -11.49 0.43
N TRP A 59 16.74 -11.32 1.52
CA TRP A 59 15.50 -10.56 1.57
C TRP A 59 15.75 -9.06 1.40
N MET A 60 15.12 -8.44 0.40
CA MET A 60 15.21 -7.01 0.12
C MET A 60 13.84 -6.40 -0.13
N ALA A 61 13.65 -5.14 0.28
CA ALA A 61 12.43 -4.38 -0.05
C ALA A 61 12.58 -3.74 -1.42
N SER A 62 11.94 -4.29 -2.44
CA SER A 62 12.09 -3.86 -3.84
C SER A 62 11.82 -2.37 -4.07
N CYS A 63 10.89 -1.77 -3.31
CA CYS A 63 10.55 -0.34 -3.46
C CYS A 63 11.65 0.63 -2.99
N THR A 64 12.66 0.16 -2.24
CA THR A 64 13.76 0.99 -1.72
C THR A 64 15.13 0.53 -2.17
N GLN A 65 15.25 -0.70 -2.68
CA GLN A 65 16.51 -1.25 -3.13
C GLN A 65 16.81 -0.80 -4.55
N PRO A 66 17.94 -0.09 -4.79
CA PRO A 66 18.39 0.22 -6.13
C PRO A 66 18.67 -1.05 -6.94
N LEU A 67 18.35 -0.99 -8.23
CA LEU A 67 18.71 -2.04 -9.18
C LEU A 67 20.22 -2.03 -9.42
N SER A 68 20.82 -3.20 -9.58
CA SER A 68 22.22 -3.37 -9.96
C SER A 68 22.36 -4.49 -11.00
N GLU A 69 23.42 -4.45 -11.76
CA GLU A 69 23.76 -5.44 -12.78
C GLU A 69 23.87 -6.84 -12.18
N GLY A 70 23.32 -7.84 -12.87
CA GLY A 70 23.44 -9.25 -12.50
C GLY A 70 22.59 -9.70 -11.30
N MET A 71 21.64 -8.89 -10.85
CA MET A 71 20.69 -9.32 -9.81
C MET A 71 19.82 -10.48 -10.28
N ALA A 72 19.78 -11.58 -9.52
CA ALA A 72 18.81 -12.65 -9.66
C ALA A 72 17.71 -12.46 -8.59
N ILE A 73 16.49 -12.14 -9.04
CA ILE A 73 15.37 -11.76 -8.19
C ILE A 73 14.32 -12.86 -8.23
N GLU A 74 13.92 -13.35 -7.07
CA GLU A 74 12.78 -14.23 -6.90
C GLU A 74 11.60 -13.40 -6.38
N ASN A 75 10.52 -13.37 -7.13
CA ASN A 75 9.33 -12.58 -6.84
C ASN A 75 8.09 -13.45 -6.62
N ASP A 76 7.87 -14.45 -7.45
CA ASP A 76 6.67 -15.30 -7.40
C ASP A 76 7.03 -16.76 -7.04
N THR A 77 7.81 -16.94 -5.98
CA THR A 77 8.13 -18.26 -5.43
C THR A 77 7.21 -18.57 -4.24
N PRO A 78 7.01 -19.87 -3.90
CA PRO A 78 6.23 -20.28 -2.73
C PRO A 78 6.71 -19.60 -1.44
N GLN A 79 8.03 -19.45 -1.25
CA GLN A 79 8.62 -18.82 -0.08
C GLN A 79 8.31 -17.32 -0.01
N VAL A 80 8.42 -16.60 -1.13
CA VAL A 80 8.12 -15.17 -1.21
C VAL A 80 6.63 -14.92 -0.99
N ASN A 81 5.76 -15.75 -1.57
CA ASN A 81 4.32 -15.64 -1.41
C ASN A 81 3.87 -15.97 0.02
N GLU A 82 4.49 -16.95 0.68
CA GLU A 82 4.22 -17.26 2.09
C GLU A 82 4.62 -16.10 3.01
N TYR A 83 5.77 -15.47 2.77
CA TYR A 83 6.20 -14.27 3.49
C TYR A 83 5.19 -13.11 3.33
N ARG A 84 4.72 -12.86 2.10
CA ARG A 84 3.70 -11.83 1.82
C ARG A 84 2.36 -12.17 2.46
N ARG A 85 1.95 -13.43 2.41
CA ARG A 85 0.76 -13.93 3.07
C ARG A 85 0.81 -13.61 4.56
N ALA A 86 1.89 -13.97 5.25
CA ALA A 86 2.06 -13.69 6.67
C ALA A 86 1.95 -12.19 7.01
N ILE A 87 2.53 -11.30 6.18
CA ILE A 87 2.42 -9.85 6.37
C ILE A 87 0.97 -9.40 6.25
N VAL A 88 0.24 -9.82 5.21
CA VAL A 88 -1.16 -9.42 5.00
C VAL A 88 -2.04 -9.94 6.13
N GLU A 89 -1.83 -11.18 6.57
CA GLU A 89 -2.54 -11.77 7.70
C GLU A 89 -2.30 -11.01 9.00
N MET A 90 -1.04 -10.63 9.29
CA MET A 90 -0.72 -9.80 10.47
C MET A 90 -1.40 -8.44 10.41
N LEU A 91 -1.42 -7.77 9.25
CA LEU A 91 -2.12 -6.49 9.07
C LEU A 91 -3.63 -6.62 9.28
N LEU A 92 -4.23 -7.72 8.84
CA LEU A 92 -5.65 -8.01 9.07
C LEU A 92 -5.93 -8.34 10.54
N ALA A 93 -5.05 -9.09 11.20
CA ALA A 93 -5.20 -9.47 12.61
C ALA A 93 -4.96 -8.31 13.58
N GLU A 94 -4.03 -7.39 13.25
CA GLU A 94 -3.72 -6.21 14.07
C GLU A 94 -4.83 -5.15 14.01
N GLY A 95 -5.50 -5.03 12.87
CA GLY A 95 -6.55 -4.04 12.64
C GLY A 95 -7.95 -4.58 12.94
N ASN A 96 -8.94 -3.69 12.88
CA ASN A 96 -10.35 -4.06 12.89
C ASN A 96 -10.93 -3.78 11.49
N HIS A 97 -10.65 -4.70 10.57
CA HIS A 97 -11.02 -4.58 9.15
C HIS A 97 -12.38 -5.25 8.88
N PHE A 98 -13.46 -4.58 9.30
CA PHE A 98 -14.81 -5.06 9.00
C PHE A 98 -15.19 -4.71 7.56
N CYS A 99 -14.71 -5.49 6.61
CA CYS A 99 -14.85 -5.26 5.17
C CYS A 99 -16.29 -5.12 4.67
N PRO A 100 -17.28 -5.90 5.13
CA PRO A 100 -18.66 -5.77 4.68
C PRO A 100 -19.28 -4.39 4.92
N ALA A 101 -18.84 -3.69 5.98
CA ALA A 101 -19.32 -2.34 6.32
C ALA A 101 -18.26 -1.25 6.08
N CYS A 102 -17.33 -1.49 5.18
CA CYS A 102 -16.27 -0.55 4.84
C CYS A 102 -16.51 0.06 3.45
N GLU A 103 -16.58 1.36 3.35
CA GLU A 103 -16.78 2.11 2.09
C GLU A 103 -15.61 1.93 1.10
N LYS A 104 -14.44 1.50 1.59
CA LYS A 104 -13.28 1.19 0.75
C LYS A 104 -13.33 -0.24 0.19
N SER A 105 -14.29 -1.07 0.60
CA SER A 105 -14.43 -2.46 0.10
C SER A 105 -14.49 -2.50 -1.42
N GLY A 106 -13.75 -3.42 -2.04
CA GLY A 106 -13.60 -3.52 -3.49
C GLY A 106 -12.65 -2.49 -4.13
N ASN A 107 -12.26 -1.44 -3.38
CA ASN A 107 -11.23 -0.47 -3.76
C ASN A 107 -10.03 -0.49 -2.77
N CYS A 108 -10.02 -1.41 -1.82
CA CYS A 108 -9.01 -1.55 -0.78
C CYS A 108 -7.85 -2.42 -1.27
N GLU A 109 -6.63 -1.87 -1.29
CA GLU A 109 -5.44 -2.61 -1.71
C GLU A 109 -5.11 -3.78 -0.78
N LEU A 110 -5.30 -3.64 0.54
CA LEU A 110 -5.09 -4.72 1.49
C LEU A 110 -6.07 -5.89 1.26
N GLN A 111 -7.36 -5.58 1.05
CA GLN A 111 -8.38 -6.58 0.73
C GLN A 111 -8.07 -7.28 -0.59
N ALA A 112 -7.70 -6.54 -1.62
CA ALA A 112 -7.34 -7.08 -2.93
C ALA A 112 -6.10 -7.98 -2.87
N LEU A 113 -5.11 -7.63 -2.05
CA LEU A 113 -3.95 -8.49 -1.79
C LEU A 113 -4.32 -9.77 -1.03
N ALA A 114 -5.25 -9.68 -0.08
CA ALA A 114 -5.75 -10.87 0.62
C ALA A 114 -6.41 -11.86 -0.37
N TYR A 115 -7.22 -11.36 -1.30
CA TYR A 115 -7.80 -12.19 -2.37
C TYR A 115 -6.74 -12.77 -3.29
N ARG A 116 -5.80 -11.96 -3.77
CA ARG A 116 -4.72 -12.43 -4.65
C ARG A 116 -3.86 -13.52 -3.99
N LEU A 117 -3.59 -13.41 -2.70
CA LEU A 117 -2.82 -14.38 -1.93
C LEU A 117 -3.65 -15.57 -1.40
N GLY A 118 -4.94 -15.64 -1.73
CA GLY A 118 -5.83 -16.73 -1.31
C GLY A 118 -6.03 -16.81 0.21
N ILE A 119 -6.06 -15.68 0.90
CA ILE A 119 -6.25 -15.63 2.35
C ILE A 119 -7.75 -15.69 2.65
N LEU A 120 -8.21 -16.80 3.22
CA LEU A 120 -9.58 -16.98 3.68
C LEU A 120 -9.75 -16.50 5.13
N VAL A 121 -8.80 -16.86 5.99
CA VAL A 121 -8.77 -16.52 7.41
C VAL A 121 -7.32 -16.28 7.81
N PRO A 122 -7.00 -15.20 8.54
CA PRO A 122 -5.67 -15.03 9.11
C PRO A 122 -5.34 -16.16 10.11
N ARG A 123 -4.12 -16.67 10.05
CA ARG A 123 -3.58 -17.67 11.00
C ARG A 123 -3.23 -17.07 12.36
N PHE A 124 -3.03 -15.77 12.41
CA PHE A 124 -2.70 -15.03 13.63
C PHE A 124 -3.98 -14.65 14.39
N PRO A 125 -3.94 -14.65 15.73
CA PRO A 125 -5.09 -14.26 16.53
C PRO A 125 -5.44 -12.78 16.33
N TYR A 126 -6.72 -12.46 16.17
CA TYR A 126 -7.19 -11.09 16.07
C TYR A 126 -6.94 -10.31 17.37
N GLN A 127 -6.41 -9.10 17.24
CA GLN A 127 -6.12 -8.20 18.36
C GLN A 127 -7.34 -7.35 18.77
N PHE A 128 -8.30 -7.15 17.88
CA PHE A 128 -9.51 -6.33 18.09
C PHE A 128 -9.22 -5.00 18.80
N PRO A 129 -8.31 -4.17 18.31
CA PRO A 129 -7.93 -2.95 18.98
C PRO A 129 -9.13 -2.00 19.06
N LYS A 130 -9.30 -1.32 20.22
CA LYS A 130 -10.28 -0.25 20.41
C LYS A 130 -9.64 1.10 20.14
N ARG A 131 -9.34 1.40 18.87
CA ARG A 131 -8.77 2.67 18.45
C ARG A 131 -9.89 3.67 18.14
N LYS A 132 -9.61 4.97 18.28
CA LYS A 132 -10.59 6.03 18.06
C LYS A 132 -10.92 6.20 16.58
N ILE A 133 -12.17 6.58 16.30
CA ILE A 133 -12.57 7.21 15.06
C ILE A 133 -12.54 8.72 15.30
N GLU A 134 -11.76 9.45 14.51
CA GLU A 134 -11.64 10.90 14.61
C GLU A 134 -12.36 11.56 13.43
N ALA A 135 -13.25 12.50 13.73
CA ALA A 135 -13.99 13.27 12.73
C ALA A 135 -13.32 14.63 12.49
N TYR A 136 -13.16 14.96 11.21
CA TYR A 136 -12.68 16.25 10.71
C TYR A 136 -13.70 16.84 9.73
N PRO A 137 -13.62 18.14 9.40
CA PRO A 137 -14.41 18.68 8.30
C PRO A 137 -14.16 17.89 7.02
N GLY A 138 -15.21 17.33 6.42
CA GLY A 138 -15.17 16.58 5.17
C GLY A 138 -14.66 15.14 5.21
N PHE A 139 -13.98 14.69 6.27
CA PHE A 139 -13.49 13.30 6.33
C PHE A 139 -13.48 12.69 7.74
N LEU A 140 -13.37 11.37 7.78
CA LEU A 140 -13.16 10.57 8.98
C LEU A 140 -11.78 9.91 8.92
N LEU A 141 -11.13 9.77 10.07
CA LEU A 141 -9.92 8.95 10.25
C LEU A 141 -10.25 7.78 11.19
N GLU A 142 -10.37 6.59 10.61
CA GLU A 142 -10.62 5.33 11.30
C GLU A 142 -9.29 4.63 11.63
N HIS A 143 -8.82 4.83 12.85
CA HIS A 143 -7.53 4.29 13.28
C HIS A 143 -7.49 2.76 13.38
N ASN A 144 -8.64 2.09 13.53
CA ASN A 144 -8.69 0.63 13.56
C ASN A 144 -8.34 -0.01 12.22
N ARG A 145 -8.49 0.72 11.12
CA ARG A 145 -8.18 0.27 9.76
C ARG A 145 -6.82 0.76 9.26
N CYS A 146 -6.12 1.58 10.05
CA CYS A 146 -4.86 2.20 9.62
C CYS A 146 -3.70 1.22 9.73
N ILE A 147 -3.06 0.91 8.59
CA ILE A 147 -1.87 0.04 8.50
C ILE A 147 -0.55 0.83 8.58
N GLN A 148 -0.58 2.07 9.02
CA GLN A 148 0.59 2.94 9.26
C GLN A 148 1.54 3.10 8.05
N CYS A 149 1.01 3.02 6.84
CA CYS A 149 1.78 3.09 5.59
C CYS A 149 2.40 4.47 5.31
N GLN A 150 1.99 5.50 6.03
CA GLN A 150 2.49 6.89 5.92
C GLN A 150 2.24 7.55 4.54
N ARG A 151 1.41 7.01 3.66
CA ARG A 151 1.12 7.68 2.37
C ARG A 151 0.50 9.06 2.60
N CYS A 152 -0.47 9.20 3.50
CA CYS A 152 -1.11 10.49 3.84
C CYS A 152 -0.10 11.50 4.41
N VAL A 153 0.84 11.06 5.25
CA VAL A 153 1.89 11.90 5.85
C VAL A 153 2.82 12.49 4.79
N ARG A 154 3.08 11.75 3.70
CA ARG A 154 4.00 12.15 2.63
C ARG A 154 3.31 12.85 1.47
N GLY A 155 2.06 12.48 1.18
CA GLY A 155 1.37 12.90 -0.05
C GLY A 155 0.35 14.02 0.13
N ILE A 156 -0.06 14.35 1.37
CA ILE A 156 -1.06 15.38 1.62
C ILE A 156 -0.42 16.55 2.39
N GLN A 157 -0.44 17.71 1.75
CA GLN A 157 0.11 18.95 2.30
C GLN A 157 -0.90 20.08 2.12
N ALA A 158 -0.91 21.03 3.06
CA ALA A 158 -1.57 22.30 2.92
C ALA A 158 -0.75 23.27 2.07
N GLU A 159 -1.29 24.43 1.80
CA GLU A 159 -0.56 25.53 1.16
C GLU A 159 0.76 25.80 1.88
N GLY A 160 1.79 26.14 1.11
CA GLY A 160 3.14 26.35 1.65
C GLY A 160 3.88 25.05 2.07
N GLY A 161 3.39 23.86 1.70
CA GLY A 161 4.05 22.60 2.00
C GLY A 161 3.88 22.11 3.44
N LEU A 162 2.99 22.71 4.22
CA LEU A 162 2.75 22.35 5.62
C LEU A 162 2.12 20.96 5.72
N LYS A 163 2.67 20.12 6.61
CA LYS A 163 2.17 18.76 6.82
C LYS A 163 0.90 18.75 7.66
N ILE A 164 -0.16 18.19 7.11
CA ILE A 164 -1.46 18.02 7.78
C ILE A 164 -1.45 16.76 8.63
N PHE A 165 -0.86 15.70 8.10
CA PHE A 165 -0.74 14.40 8.75
C PHE A 165 0.69 14.17 9.25
N ALA A 166 0.83 13.64 10.46
CA ALA A 166 2.12 13.28 11.05
C ALA A 166 2.01 11.99 11.86
N MET A 167 3.11 11.26 12.00
CA MET A 167 3.15 10.14 12.94
C MET A 167 3.30 10.66 14.37
N LYS A 168 2.51 10.12 15.30
CA LYS A 168 2.55 10.43 16.74
C LYS A 168 2.73 9.15 17.53
N ASN A 169 3.43 9.25 18.66
CA ASN A 169 3.79 8.14 19.55
C ASN A 169 4.77 7.12 18.90
N ARG A 170 5.01 6.01 19.58
CA ARG A 170 5.94 4.96 19.17
C ARG A 170 5.38 3.59 19.55
N SER A 171 5.99 2.51 19.02
CA SER A 171 5.63 1.13 19.31
C SER A 171 4.15 0.85 19.05
N SER A 172 3.49 0.02 19.84
CA SER A 172 2.10 -0.41 19.68
C SER A 172 1.05 0.72 19.75
N VAL A 173 1.45 1.89 20.26
CA VAL A 173 0.57 3.07 20.36
C VAL A 173 0.81 4.12 19.28
N VAL A 174 1.64 3.80 18.27
CA VAL A 174 1.89 4.69 17.14
C VAL A 174 0.61 4.90 16.34
N LYS A 175 0.37 6.15 15.95
CA LYS A 175 -0.81 6.51 15.14
C LYS A 175 -0.55 7.71 14.26
N VAL A 176 -1.39 7.89 13.27
CA VAL A 176 -1.45 9.13 12.49
C VAL A 176 -2.13 10.21 13.33
N ASN A 177 -1.53 11.37 13.42
CA ASN A 177 -2.09 12.57 14.00
C ASN A 177 -2.42 13.56 12.89
N VAL A 178 -3.49 14.32 13.05
CA VAL A 178 -3.95 15.32 12.08
C VAL A 178 -3.97 16.69 12.74
N ASP A 179 -3.37 17.68 12.11
CA ASP A 179 -3.53 19.08 12.50
C ASP A 179 -4.95 19.54 12.17
N ARG A 180 -5.75 19.80 13.20
CA ARG A 180 -7.18 20.17 13.05
C ARG A 180 -7.38 21.50 12.33
N LYS A 181 -6.47 22.47 12.52
CA LYS A 181 -6.58 23.79 11.90
C LYS A 181 -6.27 23.69 10.40
N LEU A 182 -5.26 22.94 10.03
CA LEU A 182 -4.92 22.70 8.62
C LEU A 182 -5.93 21.78 7.93
N ALA A 183 -6.42 20.75 8.62
CA ALA A 183 -7.44 19.85 8.09
C ALA A 183 -8.76 20.56 7.77
N ALA A 184 -9.13 21.59 8.55
CA ALA A 184 -10.32 22.39 8.30
C ALA A 184 -10.24 23.26 7.02
N LYS A 185 -9.04 23.43 6.46
CA LYS A 185 -8.80 24.20 5.23
C LYS A 185 -8.73 23.34 3.97
N LEU A 186 -8.79 21.99 4.13
CA LEU A 186 -8.77 21.10 2.99
C LEU A 186 -10.03 21.28 2.12
N ASN A 187 -9.83 21.42 0.82
CA ASN A 187 -10.90 21.40 -0.14
C ASN A 187 -11.33 19.96 -0.50
N GLU A 188 -12.42 19.83 -1.22
CA GLU A 188 -12.99 18.55 -1.66
C GLU A 188 -11.99 17.68 -2.43
N GLU A 189 -11.21 18.26 -3.32
CA GLU A 189 -10.20 17.57 -4.13
C GLU A 189 -9.08 16.99 -3.25
N GLN A 190 -8.59 17.77 -2.29
CA GLN A 190 -7.56 17.33 -1.36
C GLN A 190 -8.05 16.21 -0.43
N ILE A 191 -9.32 16.28 0.00
CA ILE A 191 -9.95 15.22 0.79
C ILE A 191 -10.09 13.95 -0.04
N GLN A 192 -10.55 14.07 -1.30
CA GLN A 192 -10.64 12.93 -2.22
C GLN A 192 -9.26 12.32 -2.48
N LYS A 193 -8.25 13.14 -2.73
CA LYS A 193 -6.85 12.68 -2.87
C LYS A 193 -6.36 11.94 -1.63
N ALA A 194 -6.70 12.41 -0.43
CA ALA A 194 -6.32 11.73 0.82
C ALA A 194 -6.99 10.35 0.95
N MET A 195 -8.26 10.23 0.58
CA MET A 195 -9.00 8.97 0.55
C MET A 195 -8.44 8.01 -0.50
N ASP A 196 -8.10 8.50 -1.70
CA ASP A 196 -7.57 7.68 -2.79
C ASP A 196 -6.15 7.19 -2.49
N LEU A 197 -5.33 8.05 -1.91
CA LEU A 197 -3.96 7.75 -1.50
C LEU A 197 -3.90 6.69 -0.37
N CYS A 198 -4.93 6.63 0.48
CA CYS A 198 -5.02 5.66 1.54
C CYS A 198 -5.29 4.26 0.96
N PRO A 199 -4.38 3.26 1.16
CA PRO A 199 -4.54 1.93 0.57
C PRO A 199 -5.68 1.12 1.21
N VAL A 200 -6.21 1.60 2.34
CA VAL A 200 -7.26 0.96 3.14
C VAL A 200 -8.37 1.95 3.49
N GLY A 201 -9.42 1.50 4.17
CA GLY A 201 -10.53 2.36 4.61
C GLY A 201 -10.24 3.15 5.90
N ALA A 202 -9.01 3.66 6.09
CA ALA A 202 -8.68 4.47 7.25
C ALA A 202 -9.03 5.96 7.08
N ILE A 203 -8.89 6.50 5.86
CA ILE A 203 -9.35 7.86 5.54
C ILE A 203 -10.57 7.73 4.63
N LEU A 204 -11.69 8.26 5.07
CA LEU A 204 -12.98 8.17 4.37
C LEU A 204 -13.62 9.55 4.29
N LYS A 205 -14.08 9.93 3.11
CA LYS A 205 -14.85 11.15 2.91
C LYS A 205 -16.19 11.02 3.62
N LYS A 206 -16.64 12.07 4.28
CA LYS A 206 -17.95 12.12 4.93
C LYS A 206 -19.09 12.17 3.90
N GLU A 207 -20.23 11.65 4.33
CA GLU A 207 -21.49 11.71 3.56
C GLU A 207 -21.42 11.06 2.17
N VAL A 208 -20.39 10.22 1.99
CA VAL A 208 -20.12 9.51 0.76
C VAL A 208 -19.86 8.05 1.09
N GLY A 209 -20.90 7.25 1.17
CA GLY A 209 -20.79 5.83 1.46
C GLY A 209 -21.31 4.97 0.31
N PHE A 210 -20.60 3.89 0.00
CA PHE A 210 -21.03 2.84 -0.93
C PHE A 210 -21.51 3.34 -2.30
N ILE A 211 -20.94 4.44 -2.82
CA ILE A 211 -21.33 5.07 -4.09
C ILE A 211 -21.14 4.12 -5.27
N ARG A 212 -20.11 3.30 -5.22
CA ARG A 212 -19.84 2.34 -6.28
C ARG A 212 -20.45 0.99 -5.90
N PRO A 213 -21.46 0.52 -6.65
CA PRO A 213 -22.05 -0.79 -6.39
C PRO A 213 -21.07 -1.92 -6.65
N ILE A 214 -21.32 -3.07 -6.03
CA ILE A 214 -20.59 -4.31 -6.32
C ILE A 214 -20.67 -4.60 -7.81
N GLY A 215 -19.56 -5.00 -8.41
CA GLY A 215 -19.42 -5.18 -9.86
C GLY A 215 -18.87 -3.95 -10.60
N GLN A 216 -18.71 -2.79 -9.92
CA GLN A 216 -18.15 -1.58 -10.52
C GLN A 216 -16.94 -1.02 -9.75
N ARG A 217 -16.49 -1.74 -8.72
CA ARG A 217 -15.35 -1.33 -7.89
C ARG A 217 -14.04 -1.78 -8.56
N LYS A 218 -12.94 -1.16 -8.18
CA LYS A 218 -11.62 -1.31 -8.84
C LYS A 218 -11.15 -2.76 -8.98
N TYR A 219 -11.42 -3.59 -7.96
CA TYR A 219 -10.92 -4.96 -7.90
C TYR A 219 -12.03 -6.02 -8.01
N ASP A 220 -13.20 -5.67 -8.54
CA ASP A 220 -14.31 -6.62 -8.69
C ASP A 220 -14.11 -7.63 -9.82
N HIS A 221 -13.42 -7.25 -10.89
CA HIS A 221 -13.26 -8.07 -12.10
C HIS A 221 -11.84 -8.59 -12.32
N GLN A 222 -10.85 -7.88 -11.80
CA GLN A 222 -9.45 -8.22 -12.00
C GLN A 222 -8.67 -8.16 -10.69
N PRO A 223 -7.79 -9.14 -10.42
CA PRO A 223 -6.88 -9.08 -9.27
C PRO A 223 -6.03 -7.82 -9.31
N ILE A 224 -5.64 -7.33 -8.14
CA ILE A 224 -4.65 -6.25 -8.04
C ILE A 224 -3.35 -6.65 -8.74
N GLY A 225 -2.81 -5.77 -9.57
CA GLY A 225 -1.60 -6.00 -10.36
C GLY A 225 -1.85 -6.43 -11.80
N SER A 226 -3.09 -6.79 -12.18
CA SER A 226 -3.42 -7.19 -13.55
C SER A 226 -3.13 -6.09 -14.57
N GLU A 227 -3.21 -4.82 -14.15
CA GLU A 227 -2.87 -3.65 -14.96
C GLU A 227 -1.37 -3.58 -15.35
N ILE A 228 -0.50 -4.27 -14.61
CA ILE A 228 0.93 -4.38 -14.90
C ILE A 228 1.21 -5.63 -15.72
N GLU A 229 0.63 -6.77 -15.33
CA GLU A 229 0.85 -8.08 -15.96
C GLU A 229 0.21 -8.18 -17.35
N GLY A 230 -0.84 -7.40 -17.62
CA GLY A 230 -1.52 -7.36 -18.92
C GLY A 230 -0.86 -6.48 -19.99
N GLN A 231 0.25 -5.82 -19.66
CA GLN A 231 1.02 -4.94 -20.58
C GLN A 231 2.10 -5.72 -21.38
N LYS A 232 1.86 -7.00 -21.65
CA LYS A 232 2.75 -7.83 -22.47
C LYS A 232 2.44 -7.69 -23.96
#